data_16cfd1de1bb7484865148a0229f3bc8f
#
_entry.id   16cfd1de1bb7484865148a0229f3bc8f
#
_cell.length_a   1.000
_cell.length_b   1.000
_cell.length_c   1.000
_cell.angle_alpha   90.00
_cell.angle_beta   90.00
_cell.angle_gamma   90.00
#
_symmetry.space_group_name_H-M   'P 1'
#
loop_
_entity.id
_entity.type
_entity.pdbx_description
1 polymer ?
#
loop_
_entity_poly.entity_id
_entity_poly.type
_entity_poly.pdbx_seq_one_letter_code
_entity_poly.pdbx_strand_id
1 'polypeptide(L)'
;MALFPIGDICKPEVRRLAAEADLPSAEKKDSQGICFVGKVDLPVFLQQKLKSVEGDVVEVYDAFFNVSPQYQFIGSTLASLMVSGSEDNVNLITDYISDDKSAHSEAGSFEGGCRAESIYDFDKVRALSDEDFLRLSEPVTYDGIKFETETYRSGKHHIKKTRYKANPYGAVVGRHEGAQFYTIGQRKGLNIGGHKDSLFVISTDIDKNIIYVGEGHQHKGLSRSCLVVRPDEIHWIREDLRMQPGDIRRYRVRIRYRQPLQDALLVMRESGLFILFETPQRGITPGQFAVWYDRDEMLGSGVI
;
A
#
# COMPACT_ATOMS: atom_id res chain seq x y z
N MET A 1 -19.92 22.33 10.13
CA MET A 1 -18.50 22.72 9.94
C MET A 1 -17.72 22.25 11.15
N ALA A 2 -16.67 21.43 10.97
CA ALA A 2 -15.79 21.03 12.06
C ALA A 2 -14.64 22.03 12.17
N LEU A 3 -14.36 22.55 13.37
CA LEU A 3 -13.25 23.44 13.64
C LEU A 3 -12.14 22.68 14.37
N PHE A 4 -10.92 22.86 13.92
CA PHE A 4 -9.71 22.31 14.53
C PHE A 4 -8.80 23.46 14.97
N PRO A 5 -9.05 24.08 16.15
CA PRO A 5 -8.39 25.32 16.57
C PRO A 5 -6.86 25.25 16.64
N ILE A 6 -6.30 24.05 16.77
CA ILE A 6 -4.85 23.80 16.81
C ILE A 6 -4.36 22.97 15.61
N GLY A 7 -5.16 22.89 14.54
CA GLY A 7 -4.88 22.03 13.37
C GLY A 7 -3.60 22.42 12.62
N ASP A 8 -3.26 23.70 12.61
CA ASP A 8 -2.07 24.24 11.94
C ASP A 8 -0.81 24.23 12.81
N ILE A 9 -0.93 23.80 14.08
CA ILE A 9 0.14 23.86 15.05
C ILE A 9 0.81 22.50 15.18
N CYS A 10 2.13 22.44 15.02
CA CYS A 10 2.89 21.22 15.22
C CYS A 10 2.88 20.77 16.69
N LYS A 11 2.91 19.45 16.93
CA LYS A 11 2.80 18.86 18.25
C LYS A 11 3.78 19.39 19.31
N PRO A 12 5.06 19.66 19.01
CA PRO A 12 5.97 20.29 19.98
C PRO A 12 5.46 21.66 20.47
N GLU A 13 4.90 22.44 19.54
CA GLU A 13 4.35 23.77 19.86
C GLU A 13 3.05 23.67 20.64
N VAL A 14 2.17 22.72 20.30
CA VAL A 14 0.96 22.43 21.09
C VAL A 14 1.33 22.07 22.53
N ARG A 15 2.39 21.28 22.75
CA ARG A 15 2.88 20.94 24.09
C ARG A 15 3.43 22.15 24.85
N ARG A 16 4.16 23.02 24.15
CA ARG A 16 4.67 24.27 24.74
C ARG A 16 3.51 25.15 25.21
N LEU A 17 2.53 25.37 24.36
CA LEU A 17 1.32 26.16 24.72
C LEU A 17 0.51 25.51 25.84
N ALA A 18 0.41 24.19 25.84
CA ALA A 18 -0.28 23.47 26.93
C ALA A 18 0.48 23.58 28.25
N ALA A 19 1.81 23.60 28.24
CA ALA A 19 2.64 23.81 29.42
C ALA A 19 2.52 25.26 29.95
N GLU A 20 2.52 26.26 29.06
CA GLU A 20 2.31 27.66 29.40
C GLU A 20 0.93 27.93 30.00
N ALA A 21 -0.08 27.17 29.55
CA ALA A 21 -1.43 27.21 30.07
C ALA A 21 -1.64 26.33 31.34
N ASP A 22 -0.56 25.75 31.87
CA ASP A 22 -0.54 24.86 33.04
C ASP A 22 -1.52 23.66 32.91
N LEU A 23 -1.63 23.10 31.68
CA LEU A 23 -2.52 21.98 31.44
C LEU A 23 -1.87 20.66 31.89
N PRO A 24 -2.54 19.80 32.67
CA PRO A 24 -2.00 18.52 33.15
C PRO A 24 -1.61 17.55 32.05
N SER A 25 -2.12 17.76 30.83
CA SER A 25 -1.85 16.93 29.68
C SER A 25 -0.61 17.33 28.86
N ALA A 26 0.06 18.44 29.19
CA ALA A 26 1.20 18.97 28.43
C ALA A 26 2.33 17.95 28.23
N GLU A 27 2.67 17.19 29.27
CA GLU A 27 3.72 16.17 29.22
C GLU A 27 3.21 14.75 28.93
N LYS A 28 1.90 14.59 28.71
CA LYS A 28 1.32 13.27 28.47
C LYS A 28 1.92 12.64 27.20
N LYS A 29 2.53 11.47 27.35
CA LYS A 29 3.03 10.68 26.20
C LYS A 29 1.87 10.23 25.32
N ASP A 30 2.15 10.11 24.01
CA ASP A 30 1.18 9.55 23.08
C ASP A 30 0.74 8.17 23.53
N SER A 31 -0.54 7.91 23.45
CA SER A 31 -1.10 6.58 23.68
C SER A 31 -0.58 5.64 22.57
N GLN A 32 0.35 4.79 22.92
CA GLN A 32 0.77 3.66 22.09
C GLN A 32 0.03 2.42 22.61
N GLY A 33 -1.13 2.15 22.05
CA GLY A 33 -1.92 1.00 22.48
C GLY A 33 -3.34 1.04 21.93
N ILE A 34 -4.08 -0.05 22.18
CA ILE A 34 -5.50 -0.13 21.85
C ILE A 34 -6.27 0.70 22.88
N CYS A 35 -7.18 1.56 22.42
CA CYS A 35 -8.05 2.34 23.28
C CYS A 35 -8.74 1.42 24.30
N PHE A 36 -8.74 1.83 25.58
CA PHE A 36 -9.29 1.10 26.74
C PHE A 36 -8.52 -0.16 27.18
N VAL A 37 -7.58 -0.69 26.41
CA VAL A 37 -6.80 -1.88 26.74
C VAL A 37 -5.37 -1.54 27.23
N GLY A 38 -4.88 -0.35 26.88
CA GLY A 38 -3.54 0.12 27.25
C GLY A 38 -2.44 -0.34 26.33
N LYS A 39 -1.19 -0.37 26.82
CA LYS A 39 -0.05 -0.90 26.05
C LYS A 39 -0.15 -2.40 25.96
N VAL A 40 -0.43 -2.90 24.77
CA VAL A 40 -0.43 -4.33 24.45
C VAL A 40 0.56 -4.60 23.33
N ASP A 41 1.27 -5.70 23.42
CA ASP A 41 1.91 -6.32 22.29
C ASP A 41 0.81 -6.93 21.43
N LEU A 42 0.51 -6.27 20.30
CA LEU A 42 -0.65 -6.64 19.48
C LEU A 42 -0.57 -8.09 18.96
N PRO A 43 0.56 -8.60 18.48
CA PRO A 43 0.70 -10.02 18.13
C PRO A 43 0.36 -10.94 19.29
N VAL A 44 0.92 -10.73 20.48
CA VAL A 44 0.66 -11.54 21.67
C VAL A 44 -0.81 -11.49 22.10
N PHE A 45 -1.42 -10.29 22.04
CA PHE A 45 -2.84 -10.12 22.36
C PHE A 45 -3.74 -10.85 21.36
N LEU A 46 -3.43 -10.79 20.07
CA LEU A 46 -4.20 -11.50 19.04
C LEU A 46 -4.04 -13.01 19.16
N GLN A 47 -2.85 -13.51 19.49
CA GLN A 47 -2.60 -14.95 19.72
C GLN A 47 -3.42 -15.55 20.86
N GLN A 48 -3.87 -14.75 21.83
CA GLN A 48 -4.80 -15.21 22.89
C GLN A 48 -6.18 -15.61 22.36
N LYS A 49 -6.58 -15.06 21.20
CA LYS A 49 -7.91 -15.27 20.60
C LYS A 49 -7.85 -16.03 19.27
N LEU A 50 -6.76 -15.85 18.53
CA LEU A 50 -6.56 -16.47 17.23
C LEU A 50 -5.51 -17.57 17.37
N LYS A 51 -5.85 -18.76 16.89
CA LYS A 51 -4.93 -19.91 16.91
C LYS A 51 -3.72 -19.61 16.02
N SER A 52 -2.52 -19.76 16.56
CA SER A 52 -1.28 -19.74 15.79
C SER A 52 -1.18 -21.00 14.93
N VAL A 53 -0.98 -20.82 13.64
CA VAL A 53 -0.76 -21.89 12.66
C VAL A 53 0.48 -21.55 11.84
N GLU A 54 1.46 -22.44 11.84
CA GLU A 54 2.70 -22.23 11.09
C GLU A 54 2.42 -22.23 9.58
N GLY A 55 2.97 -21.23 8.86
CA GLY A 55 2.84 -21.06 7.42
C GLY A 55 4.17 -20.68 6.77
N ASP A 56 4.18 -20.59 5.43
CA ASP A 56 5.36 -20.27 4.64
C ASP A 56 5.50 -18.76 4.42
N VAL A 57 6.75 -18.27 4.48
CA VAL A 57 7.12 -16.95 3.97
C VAL A 57 7.76 -17.14 2.61
N VAL A 58 7.12 -16.54 1.59
CA VAL A 58 7.51 -16.62 0.19
C VAL A 58 8.08 -15.28 -0.25
N GLU A 59 9.35 -15.25 -0.61
CA GLU A 59 9.94 -14.09 -1.28
C GLU A 59 9.56 -14.11 -2.75
N VAL A 60 9.10 -12.98 -3.25
CA VAL A 60 8.75 -12.75 -4.66
C VAL A 60 9.88 -11.99 -5.33
N TYR A 61 10.37 -12.50 -6.46
CA TYR A 61 11.44 -11.86 -7.21
C TYR A 61 10.88 -10.91 -8.29
N ASP A 62 11.66 -9.91 -8.67
CA ASP A 62 11.29 -8.95 -9.73
C ASP A 62 10.92 -9.63 -11.05
N ALA A 63 11.54 -10.77 -11.36
CA ALA A 63 11.21 -11.57 -12.54
C ALA A 63 9.74 -12.01 -12.62
N PHE A 64 9.04 -12.13 -11.48
CA PHE A 64 7.62 -12.43 -11.44
C PHE A 64 6.78 -11.36 -12.13
N PHE A 65 7.10 -10.09 -11.91
CA PHE A 65 6.33 -8.97 -12.43
C PHE A 65 6.43 -8.85 -13.95
N ASN A 66 7.53 -9.35 -14.52
CA ASN A 66 7.72 -9.38 -15.98
C ASN A 66 6.85 -10.42 -16.69
N VAL A 67 6.32 -11.42 -15.97
CA VAL A 67 5.48 -12.49 -16.54
C VAL A 67 4.05 -12.49 -15.98
N SER A 68 3.75 -11.70 -14.95
CA SER A 68 2.43 -11.60 -14.36
C SER A 68 1.45 -10.88 -15.30
N PRO A 69 0.41 -11.55 -15.84
CA PRO A 69 -0.56 -10.90 -16.73
C PRO A 69 -1.29 -9.74 -16.08
N GLN A 70 -1.57 -9.85 -14.76
CA GLN A 70 -2.22 -8.79 -13.99
C GLN A 70 -1.32 -7.56 -13.90
N TYR A 71 -0.02 -7.74 -13.60
CA TYR A 71 0.91 -6.63 -13.49
C TYR A 71 1.17 -5.96 -14.84
N GLN A 72 1.27 -6.75 -15.92
CA GLN A 72 1.40 -6.22 -17.30
C GLN A 72 0.15 -5.42 -17.72
N PHE A 73 -1.04 -5.90 -17.37
CA PHE A 73 -2.28 -5.16 -17.60
C PHE A 73 -2.26 -3.81 -16.86
N ILE A 74 -1.89 -3.79 -15.58
CA ILE A 74 -1.80 -2.55 -14.78
C ILE A 74 -0.85 -1.56 -15.47
N GLY A 75 0.36 -1.99 -15.80
CA GLY A 75 1.38 -1.13 -16.43
C GLY A 75 0.93 -0.57 -17.78
N SER A 76 0.41 -1.41 -18.67
CA SER A 76 -0.05 -1.00 -20.00
C SER A 76 -1.26 -0.07 -19.93
N THR A 77 -2.20 -0.33 -19.02
CA THR A 77 -3.37 0.52 -18.84
C THR A 77 -2.98 1.88 -18.29
N LEU A 78 -2.18 1.95 -17.23
CA LEU A 78 -1.69 3.23 -16.68
C LEU A 78 -0.94 4.04 -17.74
N ALA A 79 -0.07 3.40 -18.54
CA ALA A 79 0.64 4.05 -19.64
C ALA A 79 -0.32 4.65 -20.67
N SER A 80 -1.39 3.95 -21.03
CA SER A 80 -2.39 4.42 -22.00
C SER A 80 -3.16 5.64 -21.52
N LEU A 81 -3.36 5.76 -20.20
CA LEU A 81 -4.11 6.87 -19.58
C LEU A 81 -3.33 8.18 -19.51
N MET A 82 -2.02 8.16 -19.69
CA MET A 82 -1.20 9.36 -19.54
C MET A 82 -1.37 10.34 -20.69
N VAL A 83 -1.12 11.62 -20.38
CA VAL A 83 -1.06 12.70 -21.37
C VAL A 83 0.17 12.49 -22.26
N SER A 84 -0.01 12.52 -23.57
CA SER A 84 1.06 12.36 -24.55
C SER A 84 2.04 13.55 -24.50
N GLY A 85 3.34 13.31 -24.36
CA GLY A 85 4.40 14.32 -24.59
C GLY A 85 5.11 14.90 -23.38
N SER A 86 4.91 14.40 -22.14
CA SER A 86 5.77 14.79 -21.02
C SER A 86 6.83 13.71 -20.78
N GLU A 87 8.12 14.06 -20.98
CA GLU A 87 9.27 13.18 -20.72
C GLU A 87 9.33 12.74 -19.23
N ASP A 88 8.83 13.57 -18.32
CA ASP A 88 8.72 13.26 -16.89
C ASP A 88 7.74 12.11 -16.59
N ASN A 89 6.76 11.86 -17.44
CA ASN A 89 5.77 10.80 -17.25
C ASN A 89 6.32 9.41 -17.61
N VAL A 90 7.30 9.34 -18.52
CA VAL A 90 7.95 8.08 -18.90
C VAL A 90 8.73 7.52 -17.72
N ASN A 91 9.39 8.36 -16.93
CA ASN A 91 10.19 7.92 -15.78
C ASN A 91 9.32 7.35 -14.65
N LEU A 92 8.13 7.88 -14.41
CA LEU A 92 7.18 7.34 -13.40
C LEU A 92 6.68 5.93 -13.75
N ILE A 93 6.56 5.63 -15.06
CA ILE A 93 6.17 4.28 -15.53
C ILE A 93 7.39 3.38 -15.65
N THR A 94 8.57 3.94 -16.00
CA THR A 94 9.80 3.16 -16.10
C THR A 94 10.16 2.53 -14.76
N ASP A 95 9.89 3.21 -13.65
CA ASP A 95 10.00 2.63 -12.30
C ASP A 95 9.04 1.43 -12.08
N TYR A 96 7.93 1.38 -12.82
CA TYR A 96 7.01 0.23 -12.85
C TYR A 96 7.46 -0.88 -13.82
N ILE A 97 8.18 -0.53 -14.92
CA ILE A 97 8.44 -1.44 -16.04
C ILE A 97 9.93 -1.76 -16.21
N SER A 98 10.86 -0.89 -15.81
CA SER A 98 12.30 -1.09 -16.05
C SER A 98 13.05 -1.68 -14.87
N ASP A 99 13.98 -2.60 -15.17
CA ASP A 99 14.96 -3.15 -14.23
C ASP A 99 16.18 -2.20 -13.99
N ASP A 100 16.12 -0.95 -14.45
CA ASP A 100 17.27 -0.05 -14.37
C ASP A 100 17.41 0.58 -12.99
N LYS A 101 18.32 0.04 -12.20
CA LYS A 101 18.66 0.46 -10.84
C LYS A 101 19.43 1.79 -10.76
N SER A 102 19.65 2.50 -11.87
CA SER A 102 20.52 3.69 -11.92
C SER A 102 19.84 5.02 -11.64
N ALA A 103 18.52 5.07 -11.53
CA ALA A 103 17.73 6.30 -11.32
C ALA A 103 17.31 6.51 -9.86
N HIS A 104 18.15 6.18 -8.88
CA HIS A 104 17.89 6.52 -7.48
C HIS A 104 18.36 7.95 -7.21
N SER A 105 17.54 8.93 -7.52
CA SER A 105 17.60 10.22 -6.83
C SER A 105 17.00 10.01 -5.44
N GLU A 106 17.76 10.37 -4.42
CA GLU A 106 17.35 10.44 -3.02
C GLU A 106 15.92 10.96 -2.94
N ALA A 107 15.09 10.34 -2.09
CA ALA A 107 13.79 10.84 -1.73
C ALA A 107 13.96 12.21 -1.06
N GLY A 108 14.21 13.21 -1.89
CA GLY A 108 14.17 14.60 -1.52
C GLY A 108 12.76 14.85 -0.99
N SER A 109 12.68 15.48 0.17
CA SER A 109 11.49 16.10 0.71
C SER A 109 10.83 16.94 -0.39
N PHE A 110 9.87 16.34 -1.10
CA PHE A 110 9.00 17.10 -1.99
C PHE A 110 8.15 18.00 -1.09
N GLU A 111 8.59 19.23 -0.92
CA GLU A 111 7.71 20.32 -0.55
C GLU A 111 6.62 20.36 -1.60
N GLY A 112 5.38 20.02 -1.22
CA GLY A 112 4.27 19.77 -2.10
C GLY A 112 3.84 21.01 -2.89
N GLY A 113 4.50 21.22 -4.00
CA GLY A 113 3.97 22.05 -5.09
C GLY A 113 2.91 21.25 -5.81
N CYS A 114 1.65 21.65 -5.68
CA CYS A 114 0.55 21.13 -6.48
C CYS A 114 0.93 21.26 -7.96
N ARG A 115 1.04 20.17 -8.72
CA ARG A 115 1.16 20.25 -10.18
C ARG A 115 -0.09 20.95 -10.70
N ALA A 116 0.07 21.91 -11.61
CA ALA A 116 -1.06 22.66 -12.16
C ALA A 116 -2.01 21.73 -12.94
N GLU A 117 -1.49 20.67 -13.56
CA GLU A 117 -2.23 19.75 -14.42
C GLU A 117 -2.02 18.30 -13.99
N SER A 118 -3.03 17.44 -14.24
CA SER A 118 -2.95 16.01 -14.02
C SER A 118 -2.02 15.35 -15.03
N ILE A 119 -1.32 14.28 -14.61
CA ILE A 119 -0.56 13.42 -15.52
C ILE A 119 -1.47 12.55 -16.39
N TYR A 120 -2.74 12.40 -16.00
CA TYR A 120 -3.72 11.58 -16.70
C TYR A 120 -4.61 12.42 -17.62
N ASP A 121 -4.90 11.87 -18.79
CA ASP A 121 -5.85 12.39 -19.75
C ASP A 121 -7.28 12.01 -19.31
N PHE A 122 -8.11 13.02 -19.02
CA PHE A 122 -9.46 12.83 -18.50
C PHE A 122 -10.39 12.09 -19.47
N ASP A 123 -10.22 12.28 -20.77
CA ASP A 123 -11.07 11.60 -21.77
C ASP A 123 -10.71 10.11 -21.87
N LYS A 124 -9.43 9.79 -21.80
CA LYS A 124 -8.96 8.39 -21.73
C LYS A 124 -9.42 7.72 -20.44
N VAL A 125 -9.33 8.42 -19.30
CA VAL A 125 -9.82 7.92 -18.00
C VAL A 125 -11.33 7.72 -18.05
N ARG A 126 -12.08 8.63 -18.67
CA ARG A 126 -13.54 8.50 -18.84
C ARG A 126 -13.93 7.30 -19.69
N ALA A 127 -13.15 7.00 -20.73
CA ALA A 127 -13.39 5.91 -21.67
C ALA A 127 -13.08 4.52 -21.08
N LEU A 128 -12.35 4.43 -19.96
CA LEU A 128 -12.01 3.17 -19.32
C LEU A 128 -13.27 2.51 -18.74
N SER A 129 -13.41 1.20 -18.91
CA SER A 129 -14.55 0.44 -18.39
C SER A 129 -14.48 0.26 -16.86
N ASP A 130 -15.63 0.00 -16.24
CA ASP A 130 -15.69 -0.33 -14.81
C ASP A 130 -14.90 -1.61 -14.49
N GLU A 131 -14.89 -2.60 -15.39
CA GLU A 131 -14.11 -3.83 -15.26
C GLU A 131 -12.61 -3.55 -15.23
N ASP A 132 -12.13 -2.66 -16.12
CA ASP A 132 -10.72 -2.27 -16.13
C ASP A 132 -10.34 -1.50 -14.86
N PHE A 133 -11.21 -0.63 -14.34
CA PHE A 133 -10.98 0.03 -13.06
C PHE A 133 -10.92 -0.96 -11.89
N LEU A 134 -11.81 -1.94 -11.85
CA LEU A 134 -11.77 -2.99 -10.84
C LEU A 134 -10.44 -3.75 -10.91
N ARG A 135 -10.03 -4.19 -12.09
CA ARG A 135 -8.74 -4.88 -12.30
C ARG A 135 -7.54 -4.01 -11.91
N LEU A 136 -7.56 -2.69 -12.18
CA LEU A 136 -6.51 -1.76 -11.76
C LEU A 136 -6.45 -1.61 -10.24
N SER A 137 -7.59 -1.69 -9.56
CA SER A 137 -7.68 -1.51 -8.11
C SER A 137 -7.40 -2.76 -7.30
N GLU A 138 -7.36 -3.94 -7.93
CA GLU A 138 -7.08 -5.21 -7.26
C GLU A 138 -5.60 -5.32 -6.86
N PRO A 139 -5.32 -5.88 -5.66
CA PRO A 139 -3.96 -6.28 -5.30
C PRO A 139 -3.41 -7.33 -6.26
N VAL A 140 -2.11 -7.26 -6.55
CA VAL A 140 -1.44 -8.31 -7.35
C VAL A 140 -1.48 -9.62 -6.56
N THR A 141 -1.88 -10.70 -7.24
CA THR A 141 -1.88 -12.06 -6.68
C THR A 141 -0.62 -12.82 -7.08
N TYR A 142 -0.14 -13.65 -6.17
CA TYR A 142 1.12 -14.41 -6.33
C TYR A 142 0.89 -15.91 -6.50
N ASP A 143 -0.33 -16.33 -6.77
CA ASP A 143 -0.74 -17.74 -6.91
C ASP A 143 -0.03 -18.48 -8.06
N GLY A 144 0.51 -17.74 -9.02
CA GLY A 144 1.33 -18.29 -10.10
C GLY A 144 2.68 -18.85 -9.67
N ILE A 145 3.16 -18.51 -8.47
CA ILE A 145 4.44 -18.98 -7.94
C ILE A 145 4.22 -20.34 -7.27
N LYS A 146 4.41 -21.42 -8.01
CA LYS A 146 4.25 -22.78 -7.49
C LYS A 146 5.59 -23.35 -7.04
N PHE A 147 5.65 -23.87 -5.82
CA PHE A 147 6.84 -24.50 -5.27
C PHE A 147 6.68 -26.03 -5.29
N GLU A 148 7.55 -26.68 -6.07
CA GLU A 148 7.69 -28.12 -6.02
C GLU A 148 8.76 -28.51 -5.01
N THR A 149 8.56 -29.62 -4.32
CA THR A 149 9.56 -30.18 -3.43
C THR A 149 10.29 -31.35 -4.10
N GLU A 150 11.57 -31.46 -3.83
CA GLU A 150 12.37 -32.63 -4.21
C GLU A 150 13.01 -33.25 -2.98
N THR A 151 13.16 -34.58 -3.04
CA THR A 151 13.83 -35.33 -2.00
C THR A 151 15.23 -35.70 -2.45
N TYR A 152 16.23 -35.42 -1.64
CA TYR A 152 17.62 -35.74 -1.90
C TYR A 152 18.26 -36.45 -0.71
N ARG A 153 19.35 -37.16 -0.94
CA ARG A 153 20.14 -37.81 0.12
C ARG A 153 21.33 -36.93 0.48
N SER A 154 21.52 -36.67 1.77
CA SER A 154 22.56 -35.79 2.28
C SER A 154 23.41 -36.47 3.33
N GLY A 155 24.70 -36.13 3.32
CA GLY A 155 25.68 -36.62 4.31
C GLY A 155 26.15 -38.05 4.11
N LYS A 156 27.12 -38.48 4.93
CA LYS A 156 27.73 -39.82 4.89
C LYS A 156 26.72 -40.94 5.15
N HIS A 157 25.63 -40.64 5.86
CA HIS A 157 24.60 -41.64 6.19
C HIS A 157 23.39 -41.60 5.24
N HIS A 158 23.50 -40.89 4.10
CA HIS A 158 22.45 -40.80 3.07
C HIS A 158 21.05 -40.47 3.65
N ILE A 159 20.99 -39.54 4.63
CA ILE A 159 19.75 -39.10 5.23
C ILE A 159 18.86 -38.46 4.17
N LYS A 160 17.62 -38.94 4.06
CA LYS A 160 16.63 -38.40 3.13
C LYS A 160 16.17 -37.03 3.64
N LYS A 161 16.38 -36.00 2.84
CA LYS A 161 15.97 -34.60 3.10
C LYS A 161 15.10 -34.10 1.96
N THR A 162 14.16 -33.21 2.31
CA THR A 162 13.30 -32.54 1.34
C THR A 162 13.70 -31.06 1.25
N ARG A 163 13.74 -30.52 0.06
CA ARG A 163 13.90 -29.07 -0.17
C ARG A 163 12.97 -28.61 -1.29
N TYR A 164 12.68 -27.32 -1.33
CA TYR A 164 12.01 -26.72 -2.47
C TYR A 164 12.96 -26.70 -3.69
N LYS A 165 12.41 -26.97 -4.89
CA LYS A 165 13.12 -26.77 -6.14
C LYS A 165 13.32 -25.26 -6.38
N ALA A 166 14.38 -24.90 -7.10
CA ALA A 166 14.58 -23.51 -7.52
C ALA A 166 13.41 -23.03 -8.39
N ASN A 167 12.91 -21.83 -8.09
CA ASN A 167 11.87 -21.18 -8.85
C ASN A 167 12.40 -19.78 -9.29
N PRO A 168 12.33 -19.42 -10.59
CA PRO A 168 12.84 -18.14 -11.06
C PRO A 168 12.03 -16.94 -10.56
N TYR A 169 10.83 -17.15 -10.02
CA TYR A 169 9.91 -16.10 -9.60
C TYR A 169 9.84 -15.88 -8.10
N GLY A 170 10.45 -16.75 -7.30
CA GLY A 170 10.47 -16.61 -5.85
C GLY A 170 11.05 -17.80 -5.12
N ALA A 171 11.17 -17.69 -3.81
CA ALA A 171 11.64 -18.74 -2.91
C ALA A 171 10.87 -18.78 -1.59
N VAL A 172 10.75 -19.95 -1.01
CA VAL A 172 10.34 -20.08 0.40
C VAL A 172 11.56 -19.76 1.26
N VAL A 173 11.51 -18.64 1.98
CA VAL A 173 12.66 -18.08 2.72
C VAL A 173 12.52 -18.19 4.24
N GLY A 174 11.34 -18.59 4.73
CA GLY A 174 11.11 -18.73 6.16
C GLY A 174 9.75 -19.30 6.52
N ARG A 175 9.46 -19.26 7.80
CA ARG A 175 8.18 -19.67 8.39
C ARG A 175 7.64 -18.56 9.27
N HIS A 176 6.33 -18.51 9.45
CA HIS A 176 5.64 -17.60 10.34
C HIS A 176 4.56 -18.31 11.16
N GLU A 177 4.01 -17.66 12.17
CA GLU A 177 3.03 -18.23 13.11
C GLU A 177 1.56 -17.97 12.74
N GLY A 178 1.29 -17.42 11.56
CA GLY A 178 -0.05 -17.13 11.05
C GLY A 178 -0.08 -15.88 10.20
N ALA A 179 -0.55 -15.97 8.95
CA ALA A 179 -0.59 -14.85 7.99
C ALA A 179 -1.45 -13.69 8.51
N GLN A 180 -2.48 -13.97 9.33
CA GLN A 180 -3.38 -12.98 9.94
C GLN A 180 -2.68 -12.00 10.91
N PHE A 181 -1.46 -12.32 11.37
CA PHE A 181 -0.71 -11.45 12.27
C PHE A 181 0.16 -10.41 11.55
N TYR A 182 0.18 -10.43 10.23
CA TYR A 182 1.04 -9.59 9.41
C TYR A 182 0.24 -8.58 8.58
N THR A 183 0.84 -7.42 8.38
CA THR A 183 0.22 -6.32 7.63
C THR A 183 1.11 -5.93 6.45
N ILE A 184 0.51 -5.56 5.31
CA ILE A 184 1.23 -5.09 4.13
C ILE A 184 2.14 -3.91 4.49
N GLY A 185 3.40 -3.97 4.04
CA GLY A 185 4.45 -3.01 4.34
C GLY A 185 5.19 -3.26 5.66
N GLN A 186 4.80 -4.28 6.44
CA GLN A 186 5.49 -4.64 7.69
C GLN A 186 6.88 -5.23 7.39
N ARG A 187 7.88 -4.76 8.15
CA ARG A 187 9.26 -5.27 8.15
C ARG A 187 9.58 -6.06 9.41
N LYS A 188 9.17 -5.53 10.56
CA LYS A 188 9.50 -6.12 11.87
C LYS A 188 8.74 -7.42 12.10
N GLY A 189 9.41 -8.39 12.74
CA GLY A 189 8.79 -9.65 13.13
C GLY A 189 8.88 -10.77 12.08
N LEU A 190 9.43 -10.52 10.89
CA LEU A 190 9.69 -11.57 9.90
C LEU A 190 10.85 -12.49 10.32
N ASN A 191 11.87 -11.96 11.03
CA ASN A 191 13.03 -12.68 11.56
C ASN A 191 13.78 -13.53 10.49
N ILE A 192 13.81 -13.03 9.25
CA ILE A 192 14.50 -13.68 8.12
C ILE A 192 15.78 -12.89 7.84
N GLY A 193 16.90 -13.58 7.85
CA GLY A 193 18.22 -13.02 7.54
C GLY A 193 18.77 -13.52 6.20
N GLY A 194 19.98 -13.05 5.84
CA GLY A 194 20.68 -13.50 4.64
C GLY A 194 20.41 -12.68 3.37
N HIS A 195 19.62 -11.61 3.47
CA HIS A 195 19.30 -10.68 2.38
C HIS A 195 20.18 -9.42 2.46
N LYS A 196 20.41 -8.79 1.32
CA LYS A 196 21.16 -7.53 1.22
C LYS A 196 20.36 -6.39 1.83
N ASP A 197 19.07 -6.34 1.49
CA ASP A 197 18.13 -5.34 1.96
C ASP A 197 17.04 -5.98 2.84
N SER A 198 16.29 -5.15 3.53
CA SER A 198 15.20 -5.63 4.39
C SER A 198 14.05 -6.21 3.57
N LEU A 199 13.46 -7.29 4.05
CA LEU A 199 12.21 -7.83 3.51
C LEU A 199 11.00 -7.07 4.06
N PHE A 200 10.00 -6.89 3.20
CA PHE A 200 8.71 -6.28 3.52
C PHE A 200 7.56 -7.16 3.09
N VAL A 201 6.52 -7.25 3.90
CA VAL A 201 5.28 -7.93 3.52
C VAL A 201 4.62 -7.18 2.37
N ILE A 202 4.41 -7.85 1.24
CA ILE A 202 3.74 -7.31 0.05
C ILE A 202 2.31 -7.83 -0.11
N SER A 203 2.04 -9.03 0.42
CA SER A 203 0.69 -9.62 0.45
C SER A 203 0.60 -10.69 1.53
N THR A 204 -0.64 -10.98 1.95
CA THR A 204 -0.96 -12.08 2.87
C THR A 204 -2.11 -12.88 2.29
N ASP A 205 -1.94 -14.19 2.20
CA ASP A 205 -3.00 -15.15 1.87
C ASP A 205 -3.37 -15.91 3.14
N ILE A 206 -4.48 -15.49 3.75
CA ILE A 206 -4.93 -16.06 5.03
C ILE A 206 -5.45 -17.49 4.85
N ASP A 207 -6.10 -17.78 3.72
CA ASP A 207 -6.69 -19.09 3.43
C ASP A 207 -5.61 -20.16 3.24
N LYS A 208 -4.54 -19.81 2.51
CA LYS A 208 -3.38 -20.69 2.30
C LYS A 208 -2.35 -20.57 3.41
N ASN A 209 -2.52 -19.62 4.32
CA ASN A 209 -1.60 -19.28 5.39
C ASN A 209 -0.17 -19.00 4.86
N ILE A 210 -0.07 -18.11 3.87
CA ILE A 210 1.19 -17.71 3.22
C ILE A 210 1.36 -16.19 3.37
N ILE A 211 2.60 -15.78 3.67
CA ILE A 211 3.02 -14.39 3.59
C ILE A 211 3.94 -14.23 2.40
N TYR A 212 3.63 -13.30 1.51
CA TYR A 212 4.50 -12.89 0.42
C TYR A 212 5.32 -11.68 0.83
N VAL A 213 6.62 -11.74 0.59
CA VAL A 213 7.57 -10.66 0.93
C VAL A 213 8.39 -10.26 -0.27
N GLY A 214 8.89 -9.03 -0.26
CA GLY A 214 9.78 -8.49 -1.28
C GLY A 214 10.99 -7.80 -0.64
N GLU A 215 12.16 -7.92 -1.27
CA GLU A 215 13.40 -7.33 -0.80
C GLU A 215 13.51 -5.86 -1.22
N GLY A 216 13.85 -5.00 -0.27
CA GLY A 216 14.09 -3.58 -0.49
C GLY A 216 12.83 -2.71 -0.41
N HIS A 217 13.09 -1.42 -0.22
CA HIS A 217 12.03 -0.41 -0.07
C HIS A 217 11.29 -0.11 -1.38
N GLN A 218 11.92 -0.38 -2.52
CA GLN A 218 11.39 -0.07 -3.86
C GLN A 218 10.76 -1.30 -4.55
N HIS A 219 10.58 -2.40 -3.82
CA HIS A 219 10.01 -3.62 -4.40
C HIS A 219 8.64 -3.35 -5.03
N LYS A 220 8.46 -3.77 -6.29
CA LYS A 220 7.27 -3.52 -7.13
C LYS A 220 5.94 -3.91 -6.47
N GLY A 221 5.92 -4.96 -5.67
CA GLY A 221 4.74 -5.43 -4.92
C GLY A 221 4.29 -4.54 -3.76
N LEU A 222 5.08 -3.53 -3.38
CA LEU A 222 4.76 -2.64 -2.26
C LEU A 222 3.83 -1.49 -2.63
N SER A 223 3.80 -1.08 -3.90
CA SER A 223 3.14 0.14 -4.35
C SER A 223 2.03 -0.17 -5.34
N ARG A 224 0.94 0.60 -5.28
CA ARG A 224 -0.18 0.54 -6.23
C ARG A 224 -0.61 1.95 -6.61
N SER A 225 -1.11 2.12 -7.85
CA SER A 225 -1.59 3.40 -8.37
C SER A 225 -3.09 3.59 -8.26
N CYS A 226 -3.84 2.51 -8.04
CA CYS A 226 -5.30 2.59 -7.95
C CYS A 226 -5.82 1.84 -6.74
N LEU A 227 -6.88 2.37 -6.13
CA LEU A 227 -7.69 1.70 -5.14
C LEU A 227 -9.18 1.99 -5.40
N VAL A 228 -10.05 1.18 -4.83
CA VAL A 228 -11.49 1.38 -4.88
C VAL A 228 -12.06 1.50 -3.47
N VAL A 229 -13.03 2.40 -3.32
CA VAL A 229 -13.92 2.52 -2.16
C VAL A 229 -15.31 2.07 -2.60
N ARG A 230 -15.88 1.08 -1.91
CA ARG A 230 -17.22 0.56 -2.24
C ARG A 230 -18.29 1.64 -2.05
N PRO A 231 -19.39 1.59 -2.80
CA PRO A 231 -20.43 2.62 -2.75
C PRO A 231 -21.00 2.88 -1.35
N ASP A 232 -21.18 1.82 -0.56
CA ASP A 232 -21.71 1.85 0.82
C ASP A 232 -20.69 2.37 1.85
N GLU A 233 -19.42 2.44 1.48
CA GLU A 233 -18.32 2.92 2.35
C GLU A 233 -17.91 4.37 2.04
N ILE A 234 -18.54 5.03 1.05
CA ILE A 234 -18.22 6.40 0.67
C ILE A 234 -18.99 7.38 1.58
N HIS A 235 -18.25 8.23 2.25
CA HIS A 235 -18.82 9.27 3.10
C HIS A 235 -18.38 10.67 2.62
N TRP A 236 -19.35 11.53 2.29
CA TRP A 236 -19.13 12.93 1.95
C TRP A 236 -19.46 13.84 3.13
N ILE A 237 -18.49 14.67 3.54
CA ILE A 237 -18.70 15.75 4.52
C ILE A 237 -19.32 16.96 3.82
N ARG A 238 -18.85 17.25 2.61
CA ARG A 238 -19.36 18.30 1.74
C ARG A 238 -20.37 17.68 0.77
N GLU A 239 -21.63 17.55 1.21
CA GLU A 239 -22.71 16.98 0.40
C GLU A 239 -22.97 17.76 -0.88
N ASP A 240 -22.70 19.08 -0.87
CA ASP A 240 -22.80 19.95 -2.04
C ASP A 240 -21.74 19.64 -3.12
N LEU A 241 -20.65 18.97 -2.76
CA LEU A 241 -19.59 18.51 -3.66
C LEU A 241 -19.64 17.01 -3.93
N ARG A 242 -20.70 16.34 -3.50
CA ARG A 242 -20.87 14.90 -3.73
C ARG A 242 -20.79 14.56 -5.20
N MET A 243 -19.97 13.57 -5.54
CA MET A 243 -19.79 13.10 -6.92
C MET A 243 -20.91 12.13 -7.32
N GLN A 244 -21.31 12.21 -8.57
CA GLN A 244 -22.26 11.29 -9.20
C GLN A 244 -21.51 10.32 -10.14
N PRO A 245 -22.07 9.13 -10.42
CA PRO A 245 -21.50 8.22 -11.41
C PRO A 245 -21.20 8.93 -12.74
N GLY A 246 -19.97 8.79 -13.25
CA GLY A 246 -19.44 9.50 -14.42
C GLY A 246 -18.61 10.74 -14.09
N ASP A 247 -18.67 11.25 -12.86
CA ASP A 247 -17.82 12.38 -12.44
C ASP A 247 -16.36 11.95 -12.31
N ILE A 248 -15.47 12.85 -12.77
CA ILE A 248 -14.02 12.73 -12.58
C ILE A 248 -13.54 14.05 -12.01
N ARG A 249 -12.89 14.03 -10.86
CA ARG A 249 -12.33 15.22 -10.22
C ARG A 249 -10.94 14.95 -9.68
N ARG A 250 -10.07 15.95 -9.77
CA ARG A 250 -8.73 15.91 -9.21
C ARG A 250 -8.77 16.48 -7.80
N TYR A 251 -8.33 15.67 -6.84
CA TYR A 251 -8.21 16.05 -5.44
C TYR A 251 -6.90 15.53 -4.86
N ARG A 252 -6.56 16.01 -3.67
CA ARG A 252 -5.45 15.45 -2.90
C ARG A 252 -5.97 14.39 -1.93
N VAL A 253 -5.30 13.25 -1.87
CA VAL A 253 -5.73 12.08 -1.09
C VAL A 253 -4.66 11.67 -0.11
N ARG A 254 -5.08 11.18 1.04
CA ARG A 254 -4.25 10.55 2.06
C ARG A 254 -4.85 9.21 2.45
N ILE A 255 -4.02 8.16 2.51
CA ILE A 255 -4.42 6.82 2.97
C ILE A 255 -3.88 6.47 4.36
N ARG A 256 -3.08 7.36 4.95
CA ARG A 256 -2.52 7.23 6.30
C ARG A 256 -2.39 8.58 6.97
N TYR A 257 -2.61 8.64 8.27
CA TYR A 257 -2.58 9.86 9.07
C TYR A 257 -1.32 10.72 8.91
N ARG A 258 -0.13 10.08 8.86
CA ARG A 258 1.16 10.80 8.77
C ARG A 258 1.69 10.96 7.36
N GLN A 259 0.95 10.53 6.36
CA GLN A 259 1.34 10.63 4.96
C GLN A 259 1.06 12.05 4.44
N PRO A 260 1.96 12.66 3.64
CA PRO A 260 1.63 13.86 2.88
C PRO A 260 0.45 13.61 1.95
N LEU A 261 -0.30 14.67 1.66
CA LEU A 261 -1.38 14.61 0.65
C LEU A 261 -0.79 14.31 -0.73
N GLN A 262 -1.42 13.40 -1.46
CA GLN A 262 -1.00 12.93 -2.79
C GLN A 262 -2.04 13.34 -3.83
N ASP A 263 -1.58 13.82 -4.99
CA ASP A 263 -2.47 14.14 -6.10
C ASP A 263 -3.08 12.86 -6.69
N ALA A 264 -4.39 12.89 -6.91
CA ALA A 264 -5.13 11.76 -7.45
C ALA A 264 -6.36 12.21 -8.22
N LEU A 265 -6.78 11.40 -9.19
CA LEU A 265 -8.11 11.50 -9.78
C LEU A 265 -9.09 10.61 -9.00
N LEU A 266 -10.19 11.20 -8.58
CA LEU A 266 -11.35 10.50 -8.07
C LEU A 266 -12.30 10.27 -9.26
N VAL A 267 -12.60 9.01 -9.52
CA VAL A 267 -13.47 8.58 -10.63
C VAL A 267 -14.67 7.86 -10.02
N MET A 268 -15.83 8.51 -10.07
CA MET A 268 -17.06 7.94 -9.52
C MET A 268 -17.73 7.06 -10.56
N ARG A 269 -18.03 5.82 -10.21
CA ARG A 269 -18.74 4.83 -11.01
C ARG A 269 -19.87 4.21 -10.19
N GLU A 270 -20.78 3.48 -10.83
CA GLU A 270 -21.78 2.69 -10.12
C GLU A 270 -21.16 1.62 -9.22
N SER A 271 -20.03 1.06 -9.64
CA SER A 271 -19.27 0.03 -8.93
C SER A 271 -18.47 0.55 -7.73
N GLY A 272 -18.28 1.88 -7.58
CA GLY A 272 -17.55 2.51 -6.48
C GLY A 272 -16.82 3.78 -6.85
N LEU A 273 -16.10 4.32 -5.89
CA LEU A 273 -15.20 5.45 -6.08
C LEU A 273 -13.76 4.93 -6.29
N PHE A 274 -13.27 5.05 -7.51
CA PHE A 274 -11.87 4.72 -7.82
C PHE A 274 -10.99 5.92 -7.57
N ILE A 275 -9.86 5.70 -6.90
CA ILE A 275 -8.85 6.70 -6.61
C ILE A 275 -7.59 6.33 -7.37
N LEU A 276 -7.31 7.06 -8.44
CA LEU A 276 -6.16 6.87 -9.32
C LEU A 276 -5.07 7.89 -8.96
N PHE A 277 -4.03 7.44 -8.27
CA PHE A 277 -2.94 8.27 -7.80
C PHE A 277 -1.97 8.61 -8.91
N GLU A 278 -1.50 9.87 -8.94
CA GLU A 278 -0.47 10.32 -9.88
C GLU A 278 0.92 9.78 -9.53
N THR A 279 1.13 9.40 -8.26
CA THR A 279 2.33 8.70 -7.79
C THR A 279 1.90 7.42 -7.07
N PRO A 280 2.49 6.25 -7.39
CA PRO A 280 2.14 4.99 -6.76
C PRO A 280 2.22 5.06 -5.22
N GLN A 281 1.20 4.55 -4.56
CA GLN A 281 1.09 4.60 -3.10
C GLN A 281 1.52 3.29 -2.46
N ARG A 282 2.45 3.39 -1.52
CA ARG A 282 2.98 2.24 -0.81
C ARG A 282 2.04 1.75 0.28
N GLY A 283 1.82 0.42 0.31
CA GLY A 283 1.13 -0.25 1.40
C GLY A 283 -0.35 0.11 1.51
N ILE A 284 -1.05 0.21 0.38
CA ILE A 284 -2.51 0.28 0.36
C ILE A 284 -3.03 -1.00 0.99
N THR A 285 -3.78 -0.86 2.09
CA THR A 285 -4.22 -2.00 2.90
C THR A 285 -5.73 -1.94 3.11
N PRO A 286 -6.47 -3.03 2.86
CA PRO A 286 -7.89 -3.10 3.18
C PRO A 286 -8.19 -2.76 4.64
N GLY A 287 -9.32 -2.08 4.89
CA GLY A 287 -9.74 -1.64 6.20
C GLY A 287 -9.12 -0.32 6.67
N GLN A 288 -8.21 0.28 5.91
CA GLN A 288 -7.76 1.66 6.12
C GLN A 288 -8.70 2.65 5.44
N PHE A 289 -8.60 3.93 5.82
CA PHE A 289 -9.38 4.99 5.20
C PHE A 289 -8.58 5.72 4.14
N ALA A 290 -9.18 5.93 2.97
CA ALA A 290 -8.79 6.97 2.04
C ALA A 290 -9.56 8.25 2.36
N VAL A 291 -8.88 9.38 2.42
CA VAL A 291 -9.46 10.68 2.76
C VAL A 291 -9.05 11.69 1.70
N TRP A 292 -10.03 12.39 1.12
CA TRP A 292 -9.78 13.36 0.05
C TRP A 292 -10.06 14.79 0.47
N TYR A 293 -9.27 15.70 -0.10
CA TYR A 293 -9.21 17.10 0.27
C TYR A 293 -9.21 18.00 -0.97
N ASP A 294 -9.87 19.14 -0.87
CA ASP A 294 -9.62 20.30 -1.70
C ASP A 294 -8.82 21.30 -0.88
N ARG A 295 -7.58 21.57 -1.30
CA ARG A 295 -6.61 22.35 -0.50
C ARG A 295 -6.49 21.78 0.93
N ASP A 296 -6.97 22.51 1.94
CA ASP A 296 -6.94 22.13 3.35
C ASP A 296 -8.30 21.67 3.88
N GLU A 297 -9.34 21.70 3.02
CA GLU A 297 -10.69 21.26 3.40
C GLU A 297 -10.87 19.76 3.12
N MET A 298 -11.22 19.01 4.17
CA MET A 298 -11.61 17.61 4.04
C MET A 298 -13.00 17.51 3.42
N LEU A 299 -13.11 16.87 2.27
CA LEU A 299 -14.36 16.72 1.54
C LEU A 299 -15.10 15.43 1.89
N GLY A 300 -14.35 14.37 2.15
CA GLY A 300 -14.92 13.07 2.45
C GLY A 300 -13.88 12.01 2.70
N SER A 301 -14.35 10.78 2.95
CA SER A 301 -13.52 9.61 3.20
C SER A 301 -14.25 8.33 2.82
N GLY A 302 -13.50 7.22 2.76
CA GLY A 302 -14.08 5.90 2.59
C GLY A 302 -13.13 4.78 2.98
N VAL A 303 -13.67 3.60 3.24
CA VAL A 303 -12.88 2.42 3.61
C VAL A 303 -12.34 1.76 2.33
N ILE A 304 -11.02 1.45 2.36
CA ILE A 304 -10.31 0.79 1.26
C ILE A 304 -10.63 -0.70 1.26
#